data_8613d4cc8e0aad97a06dc22973143993
#
_entry.id   8613d4cc8e0aad97a06dc22973143993
#
_cell.length_a   1.000
_cell.length_b   1.000
_cell.length_c   1.000
_cell.angle_alpha   90.00
_cell.angle_beta   90.00
_cell.angle_gamma   90.00
#
_symmetry.space_group_name_H-M   'P 1'
#
loop_
_entity.id
_entity.type
_entity.pdbx_description
1 polymer ?
#
loop_
_entity_poly.entity_id
_entity_poly.type
_entity_poly.pdbx_seq_one_letter_code
_entity_poly.pdbx_strand_id
1 'polypeptide(L)'
;MLIKKPADIRTSEITSQDNYLNRRAFIRAGSIAGASMLAGPAFSAMVPDKRRAKLAGVSSSDFSTDEAANSYEDITTYNNYYEFGTAKDDPYHNATDFESRPWSVTVDGHADKTGTFHFEDFIKPFDLEERIYRMRCVEAWSMVIPWVGISLADVVKHYQPTSQAKYVAFETLHDPVRMSGQRRRVLDWPYREGLTIAEATNPLAILAVGVYGETLPNQNGAPIRLVVPWKYGFKGIKGIVRISFVDKKPRTSWNMATPREYGFYANVNPEVSHPRWSQARERRIGAGLFTPKQATLMYNGYGEQVAHLYDGLDLHKNF
;
A
#
# COMPACT_ATOMS: atom_id res chain seq x y z
N MET A 1 -20.53 -20.42 39.48
CA MET A 1 -21.22 -20.91 38.27
C MET A 1 -20.50 -20.26 37.06
N LEU A 2 -19.64 -21.02 36.39
CA LEU A 2 -18.90 -20.51 35.21
C LEU A 2 -19.77 -20.74 33.98
N ILE A 3 -20.35 -19.69 33.42
CA ILE A 3 -21.08 -19.76 32.16
C ILE A 3 -20.03 -19.83 31.05
N LYS A 4 -19.76 -21.02 30.51
CA LYS A 4 -19.04 -21.21 29.27
C LYS A 4 -19.94 -20.80 28.12
N LYS A 5 -19.61 -19.72 27.41
CA LYS A 5 -20.18 -19.44 26.08
C LYS A 5 -19.72 -20.54 25.12
N PRO A 6 -20.58 -21.10 24.26
CA PRO A 6 -20.17 -22.02 23.21
C PRO A 6 -19.22 -21.27 22.25
N ALA A 7 -18.14 -21.91 21.81
CA ALA A 7 -17.31 -21.36 20.74
C ALA A 7 -18.10 -21.44 19.41
N ASP A 8 -18.25 -20.34 18.72
CA ASP A 8 -18.97 -20.24 17.44
C ASP A 8 -18.28 -21.03 16.29
N ILE A 9 -17.05 -21.49 16.50
CA ILE A 9 -16.27 -22.27 15.54
C ILE A 9 -15.65 -23.44 16.32
N ARG A 10 -15.83 -24.65 15.84
CA ARG A 10 -15.19 -25.85 16.44
C ARG A 10 -13.70 -25.80 16.22
N THR A 11 -12.89 -26.17 17.20
CA THR A 11 -11.41 -26.19 17.12
C THR A 11 -10.90 -27.05 15.94
N SER A 12 -11.69 -28.05 15.49
CA SER A 12 -11.41 -28.87 14.30
C SER A 12 -11.62 -28.12 12.95
N GLU A 13 -12.27 -26.97 12.98
CA GLU A 13 -12.52 -26.13 11.79
C GLU A 13 -11.48 -25.01 11.64
N ILE A 14 -10.61 -24.84 12.64
CA ILE A 14 -9.51 -23.86 12.62
C ILE A 14 -8.29 -24.55 12.07
N THR A 15 -7.97 -24.28 10.81
CA THR A 15 -6.69 -24.70 10.23
C THR A 15 -5.57 -23.97 10.94
N SER A 16 -4.70 -24.69 11.68
CA SER A 16 -3.54 -24.07 12.33
C SER A 16 -2.64 -23.42 11.28
N GLN A 17 -1.97 -22.33 11.65
CA GLN A 17 -1.02 -21.63 10.78
C GLN A 17 0.05 -22.59 10.22
N ASP A 18 0.50 -23.56 11.02
CA ASP A 18 1.47 -24.58 10.61
C ASP A 18 0.90 -25.53 9.54
N ASN A 19 -0.37 -25.93 9.65
CA ASN A 19 -1.03 -26.77 8.66
C ASN A 19 -1.30 -26.01 7.36
N TYR A 20 -1.57 -24.72 7.41
CA TYR A 20 -1.72 -23.88 6.22
C TYR A 20 -0.39 -23.71 5.49
N LEU A 21 0.71 -23.53 6.21
CA LEU A 21 2.08 -23.43 5.64
C LEU A 21 2.59 -24.80 5.13
N ASN A 22 2.32 -25.89 5.86
CA ASN A 22 2.71 -27.23 5.47
C ASN A 22 1.92 -27.78 4.28
N ARG A 23 0.69 -27.34 4.04
CA ARG A 23 -0.13 -27.77 2.89
C ARG A 23 0.54 -27.37 1.56
N ARG A 24 1.16 -26.20 1.52
CA ARG A 24 1.92 -25.73 0.35
C ARG A 24 3.23 -26.51 0.15
N ALA A 25 3.92 -26.87 1.23
CA ALA A 25 5.10 -27.72 1.22
C ALA A 25 4.73 -29.19 0.87
N PHE A 26 3.60 -29.68 1.37
CA PHE A 26 3.10 -31.05 1.07
C PHE A 26 2.66 -31.21 -0.38
N ILE A 27 1.99 -30.19 -0.96
CA ILE A 27 1.64 -30.19 -2.39
C ILE A 27 2.90 -30.16 -3.25
N ARG A 28 3.95 -29.42 -2.87
CA ARG A 28 5.24 -29.41 -3.57
C ARG A 28 6.01 -30.72 -3.41
N ALA A 29 5.98 -31.35 -2.25
CA ALA A 29 6.64 -32.64 -2.00
C ALA A 29 5.88 -33.82 -2.64
N GLY A 30 4.55 -33.80 -2.65
CA GLY A 30 3.74 -34.83 -3.32
C GLY A 30 3.87 -34.83 -4.83
N SER A 31 4.21 -33.70 -5.43
CA SER A 31 4.49 -33.58 -6.87
C SER A 31 5.85 -34.19 -7.29
N ILE A 32 6.76 -34.40 -6.36
CA ILE A 32 8.11 -34.96 -6.62
C ILE A 32 8.11 -36.48 -6.49
N ALA A 33 7.22 -37.10 -5.72
CA ALA A 33 7.19 -38.54 -5.48
C ALA A 33 6.34 -39.36 -6.47
N GLY A 34 5.58 -38.71 -7.36
CA GLY A 34 4.67 -39.38 -8.31
C GLY A 34 5.08 -39.35 -9.78
N ALA A 35 6.23 -38.79 -10.15
CA ALA A 35 6.61 -38.58 -11.55
C ALA A 35 8.01 -39.11 -11.88
N SER A 36 8.28 -40.38 -11.60
CA SER A 36 9.46 -41.05 -12.10
C SER A 36 9.19 -41.87 -13.36
N MET A 37 8.24 -41.49 -14.19
CA MET A 37 8.12 -41.98 -15.58
C MET A 37 7.31 -41.01 -16.41
N LEU A 38 8.03 -40.24 -17.16
CA LEU A 38 7.79 -39.50 -18.40
C LEU A 38 8.38 -38.08 -18.26
N ALA A 39 9.67 -38.01 -18.58
CA ALA A 39 10.42 -36.79 -18.58
C ALA A 39 10.03 -35.91 -19.77
N GLY A 40 9.14 -34.99 -19.54
CA GLY A 40 9.09 -33.71 -20.25
C GLY A 40 9.51 -32.62 -19.25
N PRO A 41 10.11 -31.49 -19.66
CA PRO A 41 10.53 -30.47 -18.75
C PRO A 41 9.30 -29.96 -18.01
N ALA A 42 9.24 -30.29 -16.71
CA ALA A 42 8.12 -29.92 -15.85
C ALA A 42 8.06 -28.42 -15.73
N PHE A 43 6.97 -27.92 -16.16
CA PHE A 43 6.37 -26.61 -15.92
C PHE A 43 6.66 -26.09 -14.52
N SER A 44 7.72 -25.35 -14.36
CA SER A 44 7.56 -24.05 -13.74
C SER A 44 6.66 -23.29 -14.71
N ALA A 45 5.40 -23.11 -14.41
CA ALA A 45 4.59 -22.15 -15.12
C ALA A 45 5.29 -20.81 -14.85
N MET A 46 6.17 -20.41 -15.76
CA MET A 46 6.71 -19.07 -15.81
C MET A 46 5.48 -18.19 -15.90
N VAL A 47 5.16 -17.56 -14.76
CA VAL A 47 4.33 -16.36 -14.80
C VAL A 47 4.98 -15.48 -15.85
N PRO A 48 4.27 -15.09 -16.93
CA PRO A 48 4.88 -14.29 -17.97
C PRO A 48 5.55 -13.10 -17.29
N ASP A 49 6.83 -12.88 -17.57
CA ASP A 49 7.55 -11.69 -17.13
C ASP A 49 6.87 -10.49 -17.81
N LYS A 50 5.80 -9.98 -17.18
CA LYS A 50 5.05 -8.81 -17.64
C LYS A 50 5.84 -7.56 -17.24
N ARG A 51 7.13 -7.51 -17.59
CA ARG A 51 7.91 -6.31 -17.44
C ARG A 51 7.23 -5.18 -18.17
N ARG A 52 7.16 -4.08 -17.47
CA ARG A 52 6.48 -2.88 -17.97
C ARG A 52 7.49 -1.94 -18.63
N ALA A 53 6.98 -0.89 -19.26
CA ALA A 53 7.84 0.09 -19.92
C ALA A 53 8.79 0.75 -18.91
N LYS A 54 10.05 0.87 -19.26
CA LYS A 54 11.03 1.62 -18.47
C LYS A 54 10.68 3.10 -18.46
N LEU A 55 10.84 3.71 -17.29
CA LEU A 55 10.69 5.15 -17.12
C LEU A 55 12.03 5.83 -17.46
N ALA A 56 11.97 6.88 -18.27
CA ALA A 56 13.14 7.68 -18.63
C ALA A 56 13.23 8.90 -17.70
N GLY A 57 14.44 9.46 -17.53
CA GLY A 57 14.66 10.70 -16.79
C GLY A 57 14.47 10.55 -15.28
N VAL A 58 14.63 9.34 -14.72
CA VAL A 58 14.53 9.08 -13.29
C VAL A 58 15.85 9.44 -12.63
N SER A 59 15.84 10.36 -11.66
CA SER A 59 16.97 10.71 -10.81
C SER A 59 16.98 9.86 -9.52
N SER A 60 18.16 9.70 -8.91
CA SER A 60 18.28 9.16 -7.55
C SER A 60 17.87 10.20 -6.51
N SER A 61 17.48 9.75 -5.33
CA SER A 61 17.08 10.63 -4.22
C SER A 61 17.85 10.30 -2.94
N ASP A 62 18.25 11.34 -2.21
CA ASP A 62 18.91 11.24 -0.90
C ASP A 62 17.97 10.72 0.20
N PHE A 63 16.68 10.61 -0.06
CA PHE A 63 15.70 10.08 0.89
C PHE A 63 15.62 8.55 0.93
N SER A 64 16.42 7.85 0.12
CA SER A 64 16.45 6.38 0.07
C SER A 64 17.08 5.76 1.32
N THR A 65 16.61 4.57 1.72
CA THR A 65 17.31 3.72 2.69
C THR A 65 18.38 2.89 1.99
N ASP A 66 19.44 2.53 2.73
CA ASP A 66 20.49 1.61 2.28
C ASP A 66 20.11 0.13 2.42
N GLU A 67 18.91 -0.17 2.95
CA GLU A 67 18.44 -1.55 3.06
C GLU A 67 18.20 -2.18 1.69
N ALA A 68 18.54 -3.46 1.56
CA ALA A 68 18.29 -4.21 0.35
C ALA A 68 16.77 -4.23 0.01
N ALA A 69 16.44 -3.84 -1.21
CA ALA A 69 15.08 -3.91 -1.71
C ALA A 69 14.60 -5.37 -1.78
N ASN A 70 13.32 -5.59 -1.54
CA ASN A 70 12.66 -6.87 -1.76
C ASN A 70 12.70 -7.25 -3.25
N SER A 71 12.54 -8.54 -3.57
CA SER A 71 12.48 -8.97 -4.96
C SER A 71 11.25 -8.37 -5.68
N TYR A 72 11.33 -8.23 -6.99
CA TYR A 72 10.19 -7.81 -7.83
C TYR A 72 8.99 -8.75 -7.62
N GLU A 73 9.24 -10.06 -7.49
CA GLU A 73 8.21 -11.07 -7.24
C GLU A 73 7.49 -10.79 -5.90
N ASP A 74 8.24 -10.59 -4.80
CA ASP A 74 7.63 -10.29 -3.49
C ASP A 74 6.69 -9.08 -3.58
N ILE A 75 7.16 -8.00 -4.24
CA ILE A 75 6.44 -6.73 -4.30
C ILE A 75 5.20 -6.84 -5.18
N THR A 76 5.26 -7.63 -6.26
CA THR A 76 4.16 -7.71 -7.23
C THR A 76 3.16 -8.82 -6.95
N THR A 77 3.49 -9.81 -6.11
CA THR A 77 2.60 -10.95 -5.82
C THR A 77 2.01 -10.93 -4.41
N TYR A 78 2.49 -10.05 -3.52
CA TYR A 78 2.03 -9.96 -2.14
C TYR A 78 1.51 -8.55 -1.84
N ASN A 79 0.21 -8.32 -2.08
CA ASN A 79 -0.40 -7.00 -2.05
C ASN A 79 -1.67 -6.96 -1.20
N ASN A 80 -1.98 -5.77 -0.66
CA ASN A 80 -3.29 -5.40 -0.19
C ASN A 80 -3.88 -4.36 -1.15
N TYR A 81 -4.75 -4.79 -2.05
CA TYR A 81 -5.49 -3.92 -2.95
C TYR A 81 -6.92 -4.48 -3.08
N TYR A 82 -7.75 -4.12 -2.11
CA TYR A 82 -9.06 -4.74 -1.88
C TYR A 82 -10.05 -4.54 -3.02
N GLU A 83 -9.81 -3.56 -3.86
CA GLU A 83 -10.53 -3.35 -5.12
C GLU A 83 -10.40 -4.55 -6.09
N PHE A 84 -9.33 -5.35 -5.93
CA PHE A 84 -9.12 -6.58 -6.71
C PHE A 84 -9.26 -7.87 -5.91
N GLY A 85 -9.48 -7.77 -4.59
CA GLY A 85 -9.68 -8.92 -3.70
C GLY A 85 -8.97 -8.80 -2.37
N THR A 86 -9.26 -9.74 -1.46
CA THR A 86 -8.83 -9.65 -0.05
C THR A 86 -7.67 -10.57 0.31
N ALA A 87 -7.37 -11.59 -0.50
CA ALA A 87 -6.15 -12.39 -0.36
C ALA A 87 -4.94 -11.60 -0.88
N LYS A 88 -3.73 -11.96 -0.44
CA LYS A 88 -2.51 -11.21 -0.77
C LYS A 88 -2.11 -11.33 -2.24
N ASP A 89 -2.48 -12.41 -2.87
CA ASP A 89 -2.25 -12.72 -4.28
C ASP A 89 -3.45 -12.37 -5.19
N ASP A 90 -4.63 -12.09 -4.62
CA ASP A 90 -5.81 -11.66 -5.40
C ASP A 90 -5.49 -10.50 -6.36
N PRO A 91 -4.83 -9.40 -5.94
CA PRO A 91 -4.54 -8.29 -6.84
C PRO A 91 -3.63 -8.68 -8.01
N TYR A 92 -2.67 -9.59 -7.78
CA TYR A 92 -1.80 -10.08 -8.83
C TYR A 92 -2.57 -10.85 -9.91
N HIS A 93 -3.54 -11.68 -9.50
CA HIS A 93 -4.36 -12.46 -10.42
C HIS A 93 -5.49 -11.64 -11.06
N ASN A 94 -6.17 -10.83 -10.27
CA ASN A 94 -7.41 -10.16 -10.69
C ASN A 94 -7.20 -8.81 -11.39
N ALA A 95 -6.02 -8.18 -11.23
CA ALA A 95 -5.72 -6.94 -11.92
C ALA A 95 -5.00 -7.11 -13.26
N THR A 96 -4.85 -8.35 -13.74
CA THR A 96 -4.10 -8.67 -14.96
C THR A 96 -4.62 -7.92 -16.18
N ASP A 97 -5.93 -7.89 -16.36
CA ASP A 97 -6.61 -7.29 -17.52
C ASP A 97 -7.08 -5.86 -17.25
N PHE A 98 -6.68 -5.28 -16.12
CA PHE A 98 -7.03 -3.91 -15.79
C PHE A 98 -6.24 -2.93 -16.66
N GLU A 99 -6.95 -2.15 -17.46
CA GLU A 99 -6.37 -1.09 -18.27
C GLU A 99 -6.27 0.20 -17.45
N SER A 100 -5.04 0.57 -17.09
CA SER A 100 -4.74 1.81 -16.38
C SER A 100 -4.49 3.00 -17.33
N ARG A 101 -4.81 2.85 -18.62
CA ARG A 101 -4.73 3.89 -19.65
C ARG A 101 -5.91 3.75 -20.62
N PRO A 102 -6.53 4.87 -21.08
CA PRO A 102 -6.29 6.26 -20.64
C PRO A 102 -6.73 6.48 -19.18
N TRP A 103 -6.11 7.47 -18.51
CA TRP A 103 -6.42 7.82 -17.13
C TRP A 103 -6.46 9.32 -16.94
N SER A 104 -7.32 9.79 -16.03
CA SER A 104 -7.40 11.20 -15.68
C SER A 104 -7.42 11.38 -14.16
N VAL A 105 -6.82 12.47 -13.71
CA VAL A 105 -6.82 12.91 -12.31
C VAL A 105 -7.52 14.25 -12.22
N THR A 106 -8.55 14.33 -11.40
CA THR A 106 -9.23 15.59 -11.07
C THR A 106 -8.59 16.20 -9.84
N VAL A 107 -8.21 17.48 -9.94
CA VAL A 107 -7.76 18.29 -8.81
C VAL A 107 -8.80 19.36 -8.56
N ASP A 108 -9.32 19.44 -7.31
CA ASP A 108 -10.37 20.38 -6.93
C ASP A 108 -10.28 20.86 -5.47
N GLY A 109 -11.31 21.58 -5.03
CA GLY A 109 -11.40 22.13 -3.66
C GLY A 109 -10.76 23.50 -3.52
N HIS A 110 -10.17 23.76 -2.36
CA HIS A 110 -9.57 25.04 -1.99
C HIS A 110 -8.16 25.21 -2.59
N ALA A 111 -8.08 25.39 -3.91
CA ALA A 111 -6.84 25.63 -4.66
C ALA A 111 -7.10 26.60 -5.81
N ASP A 112 -6.08 27.40 -6.17
CA ASP A 112 -6.19 28.37 -7.26
C ASP A 112 -6.17 27.72 -8.64
N LYS A 113 -5.48 26.57 -8.76
CA LYS A 113 -5.43 25.77 -10.00
C LYS A 113 -6.20 24.47 -9.80
N THR A 114 -7.31 24.34 -10.51
CA THR A 114 -8.16 23.15 -10.48
C THR A 114 -8.48 22.66 -11.88
N GLY A 115 -8.88 21.40 -12.03
CA GLY A 115 -9.25 20.84 -13.32
C GLY A 115 -9.17 19.32 -13.35
N THR A 116 -9.50 18.75 -14.51
CA THR A 116 -9.27 17.34 -14.80
C THR A 116 -8.19 17.23 -15.86
N PHE A 117 -7.14 16.49 -15.56
CA PHE A 117 -5.95 16.37 -16.37
C PHE A 117 -5.79 14.93 -16.83
N HIS A 118 -5.40 14.70 -18.08
CA HIS A 118 -4.90 13.40 -18.48
C HIS A 118 -3.64 13.08 -17.68
N PHE A 119 -3.43 11.81 -17.38
CA PHE A 119 -2.34 11.38 -16.49
C PHE A 119 -0.97 11.89 -16.95
N GLU A 120 -0.71 11.84 -18.24
CA GLU A 120 0.54 12.28 -18.85
C GLU A 120 0.75 13.79 -18.64
N ASP A 121 -0.30 14.59 -18.79
CA ASP A 121 -0.25 16.04 -18.55
C ASP A 121 -0.15 16.35 -17.05
N PHE A 122 -0.77 15.51 -16.20
CA PHE A 122 -0.70 15.66 -14.73
C PHE A 122 0.73 15.48 -14.23
N ILE A 123 1.48 14.47 -14.73
CA ILE A 123 2.83 14.18 -14.24
C ILE A 123 3.93 15.02 -14.94
N LYS A 124 3.67 15.50 -16.13
CA LYS A 124 4.66 16.21 -16.98
C LYS A 124 5.38 17.39 -16.31
N PRO A 125 4.76 18.20 -15.43
CA PRO A 125 5.42 19.31 -14.76
C PRO A 125 6.46 18.92 -13.70
N PHE A 126 6.57 17.64 -13.35
CA PHE A 126 7.34 17.19 -12.19
C PHE A 126 8.46 16.24 -12.59
N ASP A 127 9.58 16.33 -11.87
CA ASP A 127 10.69 15.42 -12.04
C ASP A 127 10.39 14.06 -11.41
N LEU A 128 10.86 12.99 -12.07
CA LEU A 128 10.76 11.63 -11.57
C LEU A 128 12.00 11.30 -10.72
N GLU A 129 11.75 10.80 -9.51
CA GLU A 129 12.79 10.34 -8.59
C GLU A 129 12.57 8.88 -8.21
N GLU A 130 13.67 8.11 -8.11
CA GLU A 130 13.64 6.81 -7.45
C GLU A 130 13.86 6.99 -5.95
N ARG A 131 12.98 6.39 -5.16
CA ARG A 131 13.05 6.41 -3.70
C ARG A 131 12.89 5.02 -3.13
N ILE A 132 13.94 4.50 -2.53
CA ILE A 132 13.95 3.18 -1.88
C ILE A 132 13.43 3.35 -0.46
N TYR A 133 12.19 2.93 -0.22
CA TYR A 133 11.51 3.17 1.04
C TYR A 133 11.15 1.89 1.78
N ARG A 134 11.24 1.92 3.10
CA ARG A 134 10.57 0.96 3.95
C ARG A 134 9.06 1.13 3.80
N MET A 135 8.35 0.03 3.72
CA MET A 135 6.89 -0.04 3.78
C MET A 135 6.48 -0.97 4.91
N ARG A 136 5.59 -0.52 5.78
CA ARG A 136 5.08 -1.26 6.93
C ARG A 136 3.56 -1.40 6.83
N CYS A 137 3.08 -2.62 6.78
CA CYS A 137 1.65 -2.90 6.85
C CYS A 137 1.17 -2.98 8.31
N VAL A 138 -0.03 -2.50 8.57
CA VAL A 138 -0.69 -2.67 9.88
C VAL A 138 -0.78 -4.14 10.29
N GLU A 139 -0.79 -5.09 9.35
CA GLU A 139 -0.79 -6.55 9.58
C GLU A 139 0.58 -7.11 10.03
N ALA A 140 1.48 -6.28 10.53
CA ALA A 140 2.77 -6.66 11.07
C ALA A 140 3.73 -7.36 10.10
N TRP A 141 3.74 -6.91 8.84
CA TRP A 141 4.73 -7.28 7.84
C TRP A 141 5.29 -6.05 7.13
N SER A 142 6.46 -6.17 6.53
CA SER A 142 7.18 -5.06 5.88
C SER A 142 7.91 -5.49 4.63
N MET A 143 8.21 -4.50 3.80
CA MET A 143 9.05 -4.59 2.60
C MET A 143 9.96 -3.37 2.51
N VAL A 144 10.96 -3.45 1.65
CA VAL A 144 11.71 -2.31 1.11
C VAL A 144 11.45 -2.25 -0.37
N ILE A 145 10.96 -1.11 -0.85
CA ILE A 145 10.42 -0.98 -2.21
C ILE A 145 11.07 0.21 -2.92
N PRO A 146 11.68 0.01 -4.10
CA PRO A 146 12.26 1.08 -4.92
C PRO A 146 11.16 1.71 -5.79
N TRP A 147 10.47 2.69 -5.23
CA TRP A 147 9.44 3.44 -5.93
C TRP A 147 10.05 4.45 -6.89
N VAL A 148 9.37 4.69 -8.02
CA VAL A 148 9.60 5.86 -8.86
C VAL A 148 8.36 6.74 -8.78
N GLY A 149 8.54 8.02 -8.49
CA GLY A 149 7.42 8.93 -8.31
C GLY A 149 7.79 10.40 -8.41
N ILE A 150 6.78 11.23 -8.21
CA ILE A 150 6.89 12.69 -8.14
C ILE A 150 6.66 13.15 -6.70
N SER A 151 7.33 14.21 -6.29
CA SER A 151 7.16 14.82 -4.97
C SER A 151 5.72 15.30 -4.77
N LEU A 152 5.05 14.82 -3.70
CA LEU A 152 3.70 15.32 -3.39
C LEU A 152 3.75 16.80 -2.95
N ALA A 153 4.83 17.24 -2.32
CA ALA A 153 5.03 18.63 -1.96
C ALA A 153 5.03 19.55 -3.19
N ASP A 154 5.70 19.13 -4.28
CA ASP A 154 5.72 19.89 -5.53
C ASP A 154 4.35 19.88 -6.23
N VAL A 155 3.64 18.76 -6.18
CA VAL A 155 2.25 18.69 -6.66
C VAL A 155 1.37 19.67 -5.89
N VAL A 156 1.41 19.65 -4.55
CA VAL A 156 0.66 20.61 -3.71
C VAL A 156 1.02 22.05 -4.06
N LYS A 157 2.31 22.37 -4.15
CA LYS A 157 2.79 23.70 -4.52
C LYS A 157 2.32 24.13 -5.91
N HIS A 158 2.31 23.21 -6.88
CA HIS A 158 1.89 23.49 -8.26
C HIS A 158 0.42 23.91 -8.33
N TYR A 159 -0.46 23.25 -7.57
CA TYR A 159 -1.90 23.54 -7.56
C TYR A 159 -2.31 24.69 -6.65
N GLN A 160 -1.39 25.25 -5.86
CA GLN A 160 -1.56 26.48 -5.07
C GLN A 160 -2.78 26.42 -4.13
N PRO A 161 -2.77 25.53 -3.11
CA PRO A 161 -3.87 25.50 -2.14
C PRO A 161 -4.00 26.84 -1.41
N THR A 162 -5.24 27.30 -1.24
CA THR A 162 -5.53 28.53 -0.49
C THR A 162 -5.36 28.30 1.02
N SER A 163 -5.38 29.36 1.82
CA SER A 163 -5.29 29.28 3.28
C SER A 163 -6.44 28.50 3.95
N GLN A 164 -7.52 28.25 3.22
CA GLN A 164 -8.64 27.43 3.67
C GLN A 164 -8.32 25.92 3.64
N ALA A 165 -7.45 25.48 2.76
CA ALA A 165 -7.04 24.09 2.69
C ALA A 165 -6.28 23.68 3.96
N LYS A 166 -6.78 22.68 4.67
CA LYS A 166 -6.15 22.09 5.86
C LYS A 166 -5.71 20.66 5.60
N TYR A 167 -6.31 20.00 4.63
CA TYR A 167 -6.08 18.61 4.28
C TYR A 167 -6.03 18.43 2.77
N VAL A 168 -5.36 17.37 2.35
CA VAL A 168 -5.42 16.81 0.99
C VAL A 168 -6.17 15.49 1.08
N ALA A 169 -7.28 15.38 0.39
CA ALA A 169 -8.10 14.17 0.29
C ALA A 169 -7.86 13.48 -1.05
N PHE A 170 -7.89 12.17 -1.06
CA PHE A 170 -7.67 11.34 -2.25
C PHE A 170 -8.81 10.35 -2.42
N GLU A 171 -9.15 10.04 -3.67
CA GLU A 171 -10.18 9.05 -4.00
C GLU A 171 -9.69 8.13 -5.12
N THR A 172 -9.93 6.82 -4.95
CA THR A 172 -9.64 5.78 -5.95
C THR A 172 -10.76 5.72 -6.99
N LEU A 173 -10.45 5.19 -8.16
CA LEU A 173 -11.46 4.86 -9.18
C LEU A 173 -12.53 3.94 -8.59
N HIS A 174 -13.80 4.29 -8.82
CA HIS A 174 -14.94 3.42 -8.53
C HIS A 174 -15.45 2.78 -9.81
N ASP A 175 -15.03 1.56 -10.06
CA ASP A 175 -15.44 0.79 -11.23
C ASP A 175 -15.55 -0.72 -10.88
N PRO A 176 -16.70 -1.14 -10.35
CA PRO A 176 -16.89 -2.54 -9.93
C PRO A 176 -16.92 -3.54 -11.10
N VAL A 177 -16.91 -3.06 -12.34
CA VAL A 177 -16.79 -3.93 -13.53
C VAL A 177 -15.34 -4.36 -13.70
N ARG A 178 -14.40 -3.41 -13.71
CA ARG A 178 -12.96 -3.66 -13.86
C ARG A 178 -12.25 -4.01 -12.54
N MET A 179 -12.77 -3.54 -11.40
CA MET A 179 -12.27 -3.76 -10.05
C MET A 179 -13.24 -4.67 -9.27
N SER A 180 -13.12 -5.98 -9.47
CA SER A 180 -14.09 -6.98 -9.01
C SER A 180 -14.29 -7.01 -7.49
N GLY A 181 -13.30 -6.62 -6.70
CA GLY A 181 -13.38 -6.52 -5.24
C GLY A 181 -14.36 -5.45 -4.76
N GLN A 182 -14.60 -4.41 -5.57
CA GLN A 182 -15.57 -3.35 -5.25
C GLN A 182 -17.05 -3.83 -5.30
N ARG A 183 -17.32 -5.02 -5.83
CA ARG A 183 -18.66 -5.66 -5.74
C ARG A 183 -18.95 -6.17 -4.33
N ARG A 184 -17.92 -6.35 -3.50
CA ARG A 184 -18.04 -6.85 -2.13
C ARG A 184 -18.14 -5.68 -1.15
N ARG A 185 -19.02 -5.80 -0.17
CA ARG A 185 -19.21 -4.79 0.90
C ARG A 185 -18.14 -4.92 2.01
N VAL A 186 -16.86 -4.99 1.62
CA VAL A 186 -15.74 -5.02 2.58
C VAL A 186 -15.46 -3.62 3.12
N LEU A 187 -15.55 -2.62 2.24
CA LEU A 187 -15.39 -1.20 2.55
C LEU A 187 -16.53 -0.40 1.89
N ASP A 188 -16.67 0.85 2.31
CA ASP A 188 -17.52 1.84 1.65
C ASP A 188 -16.75 2.44 0.47
N TRP A 189 -17.08 1.96 -0.74
CA TRP A 189 -16.42 2.35 -1.98
C TRP A 189 -16.89 3.71 -2.49
N PRO A 190 -16.06 4.48 -3.21
CA PRO A 190 -14.65 4.23 -3.52
C PRO A 190 -13.74 4.33 -2.30
N TYR A 191 -12.52 3.77 -2.39
CA TYR A 191 -11.51 3.93 -1.34
C TYR A 191 -11.11 5.39 -1.22
N ARG A 192 -11.04 5.89 0.02
CA ARG A 192 -10.73 7.29 0.35
C ARG A 192 -9.63 7.36 1.37
N GLU A 193 -8.74 8.31 1.18
CA GLU A 193 -7.66 8.62 2.11
C GLU A 193 -7.44 10.13 2.24
N GLY A 194 -6.65 10.53 3.24
CA GLY A 194 -6.30 11.92 3.42
C GLY A 194 -5.05 12.13 4.24
N LEU A 195 -4.43 13.27 4.04
CA LEU A 195 -3.28 13.79 4.77
C LEU A 195 -3.60 15.20 5.25
N THR A 196 -2.95 15.66 6.32
CA THR A 196 -2.86 17.09 6.59
C THR A 196 -1.99 17.76 5.54
N ILE A 197 -2.14 19.07 5.33
CA ILE A 197 -1.26 19.83 4.41
C ILE A 197 0.22 19.65 4.83
N ALA A 198 0.52 19.69 6.13
CA ALA A 198 1.88 19.51 6.64
C ALA A 198 2.47 18.13 6.28
N GLU A 199 1.67 17.07 6.36
CA GLU A 199 2.07 15.72 5.92
C GLU A 199 2.24 15.64 4.40
N ALA A 200 1.32 16.23 3.64
CA ALA A 200 1.36 16.21 2.18
C ALA A 200 2.53 17.03 1.61
N THR A 201 3.01 18.04 2.33
CA THR A 201 4.16 18.85 1.95
C THR A 201 5.49 18.38 2.55
N ASN A 202 5.47 17.28 3.32
CA ASN A 202 6.71 16.67 3.80
C ASN A 202 7.47 16.06 2.62
N PRO A 203 8.82 16.28 2.52
CA PRO A 203 9.62 15.80 1.39
C PRO A 203 9.56 14.30 1.14
N LEU A 204 9.23 13.48 2.16
CA LEU A 204 9.14 12.03 2.01
C LEU A 204 7.86 11.56 1.30
N ALA A 205 6.79 12.38 1.26
CA ALA A 205 5.54 11.99 0.61
C ALA A 205 5.66 12.07 -0.92
N ILE A 206 5.32 11.00 -1.63
CA ILE A 206 5.35 10.96 -3.10
C ILE A 206 4.06 10.39 -3.68
N LEU A 207 3.78 10.77 -4.92
CA LEU A 207 2.87 10.04 -5.79
C LEU A 207 3.70 9.12 -6.68
N ALA A 208 3.69 7.82 -6.38
CA ALA A 208 4.44 6.83 -7.14
C ALA A 208 3.71 6.48 -8.45
N VAL A 209 4.48 6.43 -9.53
CA VAL A 209 4.04 6.09 -10.89
C VAL A 209 4.82 4.89 -11.44
N GLY A 210 5.80 4.41 -10.69
CA GLY A 210 6.63 3.27 -11.06
C GLY A 210 7.25 2.56 -9.86
N VAL A 211 7.88 1.44 -10.15
CA VAL A 211 8.67 0.61 -9.24
C VAL A 211 9.78 -0.10 -10.05
N TYR A 212 10.98 -0.21 -9.47
CA TYR A 212 12.17 -0.76 -10.15
C TYR A 212 12.50 -0.09 -11.49
N GLY A 213 12.30 1.22 -11.60
CA GLY A 213 12.57 1.98 -12.84
C GLY A 213 11.55 1.73 -13.95
N GLU A 214 10.50 0.97 -13.71
CA GLU A 214 9.44 0.62 -14.68
C GLU A 214 8.10 1.24 -14.26
N THR A 215 7.16 1.37 -15.21
CA THR A 215 5.80 1.84 -14.92
C THR A 215 5.12 0.93 -13.91
N LEU A 216 4.29 1.52 -13.06
CA LEU A 216 3.66 0.84 -11.92
C LEU A 216 2.77 -0.33 -12.38
N PRO A 217 2.95 -1.56 -11.84
CA PRO A 217 2.05 -2.68 -12.10
C PRO A 217 0.64 -2.41 -11.56
N ASN A 218 -0.37 -3.00 -12.20
CA ASN A 218 -1.78 -2.81 -11.82
C ASN A 218 -2.03 -3.16 -10.36
N GLN A 219 -1.53 -4.33 -9.91
CA GLN A 219 -1.66 -4.82 -8.53
C GLN A 219 -0.92 -3.95 -7.50
N ASN A 220 0.01 -3.12 -7.94
CA ASN A 220 0.72 -2.17 -7.09
C ASN A 220 0.08 -0.77 -7.07
N GLY A 221 -1.01 -0.56 -7.83
CA GLY A 221 -1.79 0.67 -7.79
C GLY A 221 -1.65 1.59 -9.00
N ALA A 222 -1.37 1.02 -10.20
CA ALA A 222 -1.30 1.80 -11.44
C ALA A 222 -2.55 2.65 -11.69
N PRO A 223 -2.39 3.80 -12.39
CA PRO A 223 -1.15 4.37 -12.88
C PRO A 223 -0.42 5.24 -11.86
N ILE A 224 -1.10 5.57 -10.74
CA ILE A 224 -0.61 6.50 -9.72
C ILE A 224 -1.15 6.12 -8.35
N ARG A 225 -0.28 6.14 -7.35
CA ARG A 225 -0.61 5.85 -5.96
C ARG A 225 0.14 6.76 -5.00
N LEU A 226 -0.42 6.92 -3.80
CA LEU A 226 0.25 7.59 -2.69
C LEU A 226 1.25 6.66 -2.00
N VAL A 227 2.44 7.19 -1.65
CA VAL A 227 3.42 6.55 -0.78
C VAL A 227 3.85 7.52 0.31
N VAL A 228 3.64 7.12 1.56
CA VAL A 228 3.98 7.88 2.76
C VAL A 228 4.72 6.92 3.70
N PRO A 229 6.07 6.86 3.66
CA PRO A 229 6.84 5.74 4.21
C PRO A 229 6.77 5.60 5.72
N TRP A 230 6.45 6.67 6.46
CA TRP A 230 6.32 6.63 7.93
C TRP A 230 4.94 6.21 8.43
N LYS A 231 3.99 5.97 7.51
CA LYS A 231 2.62 5.56 7.83
C LYS A 231 2.38 4.11 7.45
N TYR A 232 1.41 3.49 8.10
CA TYR A 232 0.97 2.15 7.69
C TYR A 232 0.48 2.12 6.24
N GLY A 233 0.76 1.01 5.55
CA GLY A 233 0.55 0.86 4.11
C GLY A 233 -0.88 1.10 3.61
N PHE A 234 -1.90 1.00 4.48
CA PHE A 234 -3.27 1.31 4.08
C PHE A 234 -3.50 2.80 3.78
N LYS A 235 -2.64 3.69 4.28
CA LYS A 235 -2.60 5.11 3.91
C LYS A 235 -2.25 5.33 2.44
N GLY A 236 -1.55 4.38 1.84
CA GLY A 236 -1.10 4.43 0.46
C GLY A 236 -2.22 4.09 -0.53
N ILE A 237 -3.18 4.99 -0.69
CA ILE A 237 -4.28 4.89 -1.67
C ILE A 237 -3.75 4.67 -3.09
N LYS A 238 -4.43 3.83 -3.87
CA LYS A 238 -4.01 3.33 -5.18
C LYS A 238 -5.03 3.70 -6.25
N GLY A 239 -4.57 3.80 -7.52
CA GLY A 239 -5.47 4.11 -8.62
C GLY A 239 -6.21 5.44 -8.40
N ILE A 240 -5.47 6.50 -8.07
CA ILE A 240 -6.02 7.80 -7.71
C ILE A 240 -6.65 8.46 -8.94
N VAL A 241 -7.90 8.91 -8.79
CA VAL A 241 -8.65 9.68 -9.81
C VAL A 241 -9.00 11.08 -9.34
N ARG A 242 -8.87 11.36 -8.02
CA ARG A 242 -9.19 12.68 -7.46
C ARG A 242 -8.23 13.04 -6.33
N ILE A 243 -7.84 14.32 -6.33
CA ILE A 243 -7.07 14.97 -5.27
C ILE A 243 -7.83 16.27 -4.92
N SER A 244 -8.30 16.39 -3.67
CA SER A 244 -9.10 17.54 -3.24
C SER A 244 -8.45 18.26 -2.09
N PHE A 245 -8.33 19.58 -2.18
CA PHE A 245 -7.87 20.44 -1.09
C PHE A 245 -9.08 20.86 -0.24
N VAL A 246 -9.14 20.41 1.01
CA VAL A 246 -10.35 20.58 1.86
C VAL A 246 -10.03 21.23 3.20
N ASP A 247 -11.04 21.91 3.78
CA ASP A 247 -10.95 22.59 5.08
C ASP A 247 -11.16 21.64 6.26
N LYS A 248 -11.91 20.55 6.04
CA LYS A 248 -12.27 19.58 7.09
C LYS A 248 -11.50 18.28 6.92
N LYS A 249 -11.21 17.65 8.08
CA LYS A 249 -10.57 16.33 8.09
C LYS A 249 -11.39 15.32 7.28
N PRO A 250 -10.83 14.77 6.19
CA PRO A 250 -11.55 13.83 5.35
C PRO A 250 -11.81 12.51 6.07
N ARG A 251 -12.93 11.89 5.75
CA ARG A 251 -13.25 10.53 6.21
C ARG A 251 -12.46 9.54 5.38
N THR A 252 -11.71 8.65 6.02
CA THR A 252 -10.89 7.64 5.35
C THR A 252 -11.54 6.27 5.45
N SER A 253 -11.33 5.41 4.45
CA SER A 253 -12.07 4.17 4.28
C SER A 253 -11.96 3.22 5.48
N TRP A 254 -10.75 2.96 5.97
CA TRP A 254 -10.57 2.07 7.11
C TRP A 254 -11.04 2.69 8.42
N ASN A 255 -10.85 4.01 8.62
CA ASN A 255 -11.38 4.68 9.79
C ASN A 255 -12.92 4.66 9.83
N MET A 256 -13.59 4.78 8.67
CA MET A 256 -15.05 4.63 8.60
C MET A 256 -15.51 3.21 8.93
N ALA A 257 -14.78 2.20 8.42
CA ALA A 257 -15.14 0.80 8.61
C ALA A 257 -14.93 0.35 10.06
N THR A 258 -13.80 0.69 10.67
CA THR A 258 -13.41 0.24 12.03
C THR A 258 -12.58 1.31 12.75
N PRO A 259 -13.21 2.38 13.25
CA PRO A 259 -12.52 3.55 13.81
C PRO A 259 -11.69 3.25 15.08
N ARG A 260 -11.98 2.13 15.75
CA ARG A 260 -11.21 1.67 16.92
C ARG A 260 -9.91 0.95 16.55
N GLU A 261 -9.76 0.54 15.30
CA GLU A 261 -8.61 -0.22 14.80
C GLU A 261 -7.72 0.63 13.89
N TYR A 262 -8.31 1.59 13.16
CA TYR A 262 -7.63 2.38 12.13
C TYR A 262 -7.88 3.87 12.35
N GLY A 263 -6.83 4.57 12.76
CA GLY A 263 -6.87 6.01 12.96
C GLY A 263 -6.66 6.79 11.65
N PHE A 264 -6.89 8.10 11.72
CA PHE A 264 -6.68 9.00 10.58
C PHE A 264 -5.20 9.15 10.24
N TYR A 265 -4.35 9.36 11.26
CA TYR A 265 -2.93 9.58 11.02
C TYR A 265 -2.22 8.33 10.55
N ALA A 266 -2.57 7.18 11.09
CA ALA A 266 -2.03 5.88 10.70
C ALA A 266 -0.49 5.81 10.71
N ASN A 267 0.14 6.53 11.62
CA ASN A 267 1.59 6.52 11.78
C ASN A 267 2.05 5.16 12.31
N VAL A 268 3.15 4.65 11.77
CA VAL A 268 3.76 3.42 12.31
C VAL A 268 4.23 3.68 13.74
N ASN A 269 3.60 2.99 14.68
CA ASN A 269 3.87 3.14 16.11
C ASN A 269 3.95 1.76 16.79
N PRO A 270 5.14 1.30 17.22
CA PRO A 270 5.30 0.01 17.90
C PRO A 270 4.63 -0.05 19.28
N GLU A 271 4.34 1.10 19.90
CA GLU A 271 3.78 1.21 21.25
C GLU A 271 2.24 1.17 21.25
N VAL A 272 1.61 1.41 20.10
CA VAL A 272 0.16 1.33 19.93
C VAL A 272 -0.20 0.06 19.16
N SER A 273 -0.58 -0.98 19.89
CA SER A 273 -0.97 -2.26 19.31
C SER A 273 -2.33 -2.18 18.63
N HIS A 274 -2.49 -2.92 17.54
CA HIS A 274 -3.81 -3.22 17.00
C HIS A 274 -4.61 -4.07 18.02
N PRO A 275 -5.94 -3.94 18.15
CA PRO A 275 -6.72 -4.72 19.12
C PRO A 275 -6.56 -6.24 19.02
N ARG A 276 -6.15 -6.75 17.87
CA ARG A 276 -6.01 -8.20 17.59
C ARG A 276 -4.57 -8.71 17.57
N TRP A 277 -3.57 -7.83 17.47
CA TRP A 277 -2.14 -8.21 17.44
C TRP A 277 -1.23 -7.08 17.88
N SER A 278 0.00 -7.42 18.26
CA SER A 278 1.04 -6.46 18.63
C SER A 278 1.68 -5.82 17.39
N GLN A 279 1.98 -4.52 17.48
CA GLN A 279 2.73 -3.78 16.46
C GLN A 279 4.23 -3.68 16.78
N ALA A 280 4.68 -4.23 17.91
CA ALA A 280 6.07 -4.09 18.36
C ALA A 280 7.09 -4.80 17.44
N ARG A 281 6.66 -5.79 16.68
CA ARG A 281 7.54 -6.57 15.78
C ARG A 281 6.86 -6.82 14.44
N GLU A 282 7.71 -6.97 13.40
CA GLU A 282 7.25 -7.17 12.03
C GLU A 282 8.02 -8.29 11.34
N ARG A 283 7.38 -8.91 10.36
CA ARG A 283 7.99 -9.91 9.48
C ARG A 283 8.36 -9.26 8.14
N ARG A 284 9.64 -9.32 7.76
CA ARG A 284 10.06 -8.92 6.42
C ARG A 284 9.58 -9.97 5.40
N ILE A 285 8.86 -9.53 4.37
CA ILE A 285 8.47 -10.40 3.25
C ILE A 285 9.74 -10.81 2.48
N GLY A 286 9.75 -12.00 1.91
CA GLY A 286 10.93 -12.55 1.22
C GLY A 286 12.02 -13.09 2.16
N ALA A 287 11.99 -12.77 3.44
CA ALA A 287 12.87 -13.39 4.43
C ALA A 287 12.51 -14.87 4.61
N GLY A 288 13.53 -15.73 4.82
CA GLY A 288 13.33 -17.16 5.03
C GLY A 288 12.37 -17.50 6.17
N LEU A 289 11.75 -18.67 6.13
CA LEU A 289 10.75 -19.12 7.10
C LEU A 289 11.23 -19.05 8.57
N PHE A 290 12.52 -19.22 8.80
CA PHE A 290 13.15 -19.19 10.14
C PHE A 290 13.72 -17.82 10.51
N THR A 291 13.59 -16.81 9.65
CA THR A 291 14.08 -15.47 9.96
C THR A 291 13.23 -14.85 11.08
N PRO A 292 13.86 -14.46 12.22
CA PRO A 292 13.14 -13.83 13.33
C PRO A 292 12.45 -12.54 12.88
N LYS A 293 11.29 -12.26 13.48
CA LYS A 293 10.66 -10.93 13.32
C LYS A 293 11.59 -9.86 13.86
N GLN A 294 11.75 -8.77 13.14
CA GLN A 294 12.50 -7.58 13.56
C GLN A 294 11.63 -6.65 14.41
N ALA A 295 12.26 -5.78 15.20
CA ALA A 295 11.56 -4.73 15.93
C ALA A 295 10.97 -3.71 14.94
N THR A 296 9.75 -3.27 15.17
CA THR A 296 9.15 -2.17 14.42
C THR A 296 9.71 -0.84 14.92
N LEU A 297 10.13 0.01 14.00
CA LEU A 297 10.64 1.34 14.31
C LEU A 297 9.49 2.36 14.36
N MET A 298 9.55 3.29 15.32
CA MET A 298 8.64 4.44 15.37
C MET A 298 8.72 5.20 14.03
N TYR A 299 7.56 5.58 13.48
CA TYR A 299 7.46 6.20 12.15
C TYR A 299 8.18 5.40 11.07
N ASN A 300 8.23 4.06 11.21
CA ASN A 300 8.94 3.16 10.29
C ASN A 300 10.43 3.52 10.09
N GLY A 301 11.04 4.18 11.07
CA GLY A 301 12.43 4.63 11.04
C GLY A 301 12.66 6.03 10.43
N TYR A 302 11.60 6.79 10.14
CA TYR A 302 11.67 8.15 9.58
C TYR A 302 11.42 9.24 10.63
N GLY A 303 11.64 8.94 11.91
CA GLY A 303 11.32 9.85 13.01
C GLY A 303 11.99 11.21 12.92
N GLU A 304 13.26 11.28 12.52
CA GLU A 304 14.01 12.53 12.38
C GLU A 304 13.34 13.50 11.37
N GLN A 305 12.74 12.96 10.32
CA GLN A 305 12.12 13.74 9.25
C GLN A 305 10.66 14.13 9.53
N VAL A 306 9.98 13.43 10.46
CA VAL A 306 8.51 13.56 10.55
C VAL A 306 7.97 13.73 11.98
N ALA A 307 8.73 13.45 13.03
CA ALA A 307 8.20 13.47 14.40
C ALA A 307 7.64 14.85 14.77
N HIS A 308 8.30 15.94 14.33
CA HIS A 308 7.88 17.32 14.58
C HIS A 308 6.47 17.66 14.03
N LEU A 309 5.97 16.91 13.04
CA LEU A 309 4.61 17.09 12.50
C LEU A 309 3.52 16.74 13.53
N TYR A 310 3.89 16.01 14.55
CA TYR A 310 2.98 15.45 15.56
C TYR A 310 3.25 16.00 16.96
N ASP A 311 4.04 17.07 17.09
CA ASP A 311 4.33 17.72 18.35
C ASP A 311 3.03 18.16 19.05
N GLY A 312 2.88 17.76 20.31
CA GLY A 312 1.69 18.06 21.11
C GLY A 312 0.49 17.13 20.87
N LEU A 313 0.57 16.17 19.94
CA LEU A 313 -0.46 15.16 19.75
C LEU A 313 -0.24 13.95 20.67
N ASP A 314 -1.30 13.50 21.33
CA ASP A 314 -1.32 12.21 22.02
C ASP A 314 -1.39 11.09 20.97
N LEU A 315 -0.27 10.42 20.71
CA LEU A 315 -0.18 9.38 19.67
C LEU A 315 -0.94 8.10 20.00
N HIS A 316 -1.36 7.89 21.26
CA HIS A 316 -2.24 6.78 21.62
C HIS A 316 -3.69 7.03 21.22
N LYS A 317 -4.10 8.30 21.14
CA LYS A 317 -5.45 8.69 20.70
C LYS A 317 -5.50 9.07 19.23
N ASN A 318 -4.38 9.54 18.69
CA ASN A 318 -4.24 10.03 17.30
C ASN A 318 -3.37 9.06 16.48
N PHE A 319 -3.77 7.80 16.46
CA PHE A 319 -3.10 6.75 15.69
C PHE A 319 -3.63 6.64 14.25
#